data_23a8630ee95331c02dccfb359f9cf552
#
_entry.id   23a8630ee95331c02dccfb359f9cf552
#
_cell.length_a   1.000
_cell.length_b   1.000
_cell.length_c   1.000
_cell.angle_alpha   90.00
_cell.angle_beta   90.00
_cell.angle_gamma   90.00
#
_symmetry.space_group_name_H-M   'P 1'
#
loop_
_entity.id
_entity.type
_entity.pdbx_description
1 polymer ?
#
loop_
_entity_poly.entity_id
_entity_poly.type
_entity_poly.pdbx_seq_one_letter_code
_entity_poly.pdbx_strand_id
1 'polypeptide(L)'
;VALGFEGGLRPGNLLYLNRGDLGFPRDQGGATRALFVVLRHSKTRERRDAARYQHVRITCATVAALLDRAFGQRDRAAALFSWPGNHAARSRQMSARFAAGLRALGVPYGQAQGYTLGGLRGGGITAYFEATGDLQLTRWRGRWDSMRSMEHYIQELASHEAFARLPPPARARIFRLAGLLGLFVQP
;
A
#
# COMPACT_ATOMS: atom_id res chain seq x y z
N VAL A 1 -2.90 -4.73 -1.77
CA VAL A 1 -1.43 -4.69 -1.85
C VAL A 1 -0.97 -3.32 -2.33
N ALA A 2 -1.31 -2.91 -3.56
CA ALA A 2 -0.82 -1.68 -4.17
C ALA A 2 -0.99 -0.42 -3.29
N LEU A 3 -2.19 -0.19 -2.74
CA LEU A 3 -2.44 0.93 -1.80
C LEU A 3 -1.56 0.85 -0.54
N GLY A 4 -1.34 -0.34 -0.01
CA GLY A 4 -0.51 -0.53 1.18
C GLY A 4 0.95 -0.23 0.93
N PHE A 5 1.47 -0.69 -0.20
CA PHE A 5 2.86 -0.52 -0.61
C PHE A 5 3.13 0.92 -1.09
N GLU A 6 2.52 1.33 -2.19
CA GLU A 6 2.74 2.66 -2.79
C GLU A 6 2.34 3.81 -1.86
N GLY A 7 1.27 3.64 -1.10
CA GLY A 7 0.79 4.65 -0.15
C GLY A 7 1.47 4.60 1.22
N GLY A 8 2.30 3.60 1.49
CA GLY A 8 2.84 3.37 2.83
C GLY A 8 1.74 3.27 3.89
N LEU A 9 0.60 2.63 3.56
CA LEU A 9 -0.57 2.58 4.43
C LEU A 9 -0.48 1.43 5.43
N ARG A 10 -0.90 1.69 6.66
CA ARG A 10 -1.10 0.62 7.64
C ARG A 10 -2.31 -0.24 7.25
N PRO A 11 -2.32 -1.55 7.54
CA PRO A 11 -3.48 -2.42 7.27
C PRO A 11 -4.78 -1.86 7.82
N GLY A 12 -4.77 -1.31 9.03
CA GLY A 12 -5.93 -0.67 9.62
C GLY A 12 -6.46 0.53 8.82
N ASN A 13 -5.59 1.30 8.17
CA ASN A 13 -6.04 2.40 7.31
C ASN A 13 -6.84 1.87 6.11
N LEU A 14 -6.39 0.76 5.50
CA LEU A 14 -7.03 0.17 4.33
C LEU A 14 -8.48 -0.28 4.63
N LEU A 15 -8.73 -0.79 5.84
CA LEU A 15 -10.05 -1.29 6.25
C LEU A 15 -11.14 -0.22 6.33
N TYR A 16 -10.75 1.04 6.47
CA TYR A 16 -11.68 2.17 6.64
C TYR A 16 -11.83 3.03 5.39
N LEU A 17 -11.15 2.68 4.28
CA LEU A 17 -11.28 3.45 3.06
C LEU A 17 -12.61 3.19 2.36
N ASN A 18 -13.27 4.27 1.97
CA ASN A 18 -14.37 4.28 1.03
C ASN A 18 -13.90 4.72 -0.35
N ARG A 19 -14.70 4.51 -1.39
CA ARG A 19 -14.41 5.01 -2.75
C ARG A 19 -14.18 6.53 -2.75
N GLY A 20 -14.95 7.29 -1.97
CA GLY A 20 -14.83 8.75 -1.85
C GLY A 20 -13.54 9.25 -1.20
N ASP A 21 -12.77 8.36 -0.57
CA ASP A 21 -11.45 8.68 -0.04
C ASP A 21 -10.34 8.55 -1.11
N LEU A 22 -10.67 8.06 -2.32
CA LEU A 22 -9.80 7.98 -3.48
C LEU A 22 -10.15 9.09 -4.46
N GLY A 23 -9.26 10.06 -4.65
CA GLY A 23 -9.35 11.10 -5.68
C GLY A 23 -8.58 10.66 -6.92
N PHE A 24 -9.27 10.06 -7.89
CA PHE A 24 -8.68 9.67 -9.15
C PHE A 24 -8.41 10.89 -10.06
N PRO A 25 -7.49 10.79 -11.05
CA PRO A 25 -7.23 11.86 -11.99
C PRO A 25 -8.49 12.44 -12.65
N ARG A 26 -9.43 11.59 -13.03
CA ARG A 26 -10.73 11.99 -13.61
C ARG A 26 -11.63 12.76 -12.63
N ASP A 27 -11.58 12.42 -11.33
CA ASP A 27 -12.34 13.13 -10.29
C ASP A 27 -11.82 14.57 -10.09
N GLN A 28 -10.65 14.89 -10.65
CA GLN A 28 -9.92 16.15 -10.53
C GLN A 28 -9.81 16.89 -11.87
N GLY A 29 -10.70 16.57 -12.81
CA GLY A 29 -10.72 17.19 -14.14
C GLY A 29 -9.46 16.94 -14.98
N GLY A 30 -8.70 15.89 -14.70
CA GLY A 30 -7.46 15.54 -15.42
C GLY A 30 -6.26 16.45 -15.12
N ALA A 31 -6.37 17.38 -14.17
CA ALA A 31 -5.30 18.31 -13.79
C ALA A 31 -4.03 17.62 -13.25
N THR A 32 -4.14 16.36 -12.83
CA THR A 32 -3.01 15.57 -12.34
C THR A 32 -3.16 14.11 -12.77
N ARG A 33 -2.02 13.44 -12.93
CA ARG A 33 -1.98 11.98 -13.17
C ARG A 33 -1.89 11.18 -11.87
N ALA A 34 -1.80 11.84 -10.72
CA ALA A 34 -1.67 11.19 -9.42
C ALA A 34 -3.04 10.81 -8.85
N LEU A 35 -3.10 9.67 -8.18
CA LEU A 35 -4.20 9.30 -7.29
C LEU A 35 -3.92 9.85 -5.89
N PHE A 36 -4.89 10.51 -5.29
CA PHE A 36 -4.83 10.94 -3.90
C PHE A 36 -5.68 10.03 -3.01
N VAL A 37 -5.15 9.71 -1.84
CA VAL A 37 -5.86 8.93 -0.82
C VAL A 37 -6.02 9.78 0.42
N VAL A 38 -7.25 9.98 0.88
CA VAL A 38 -7.57 10.71 2.10
C VAL A 38 -7.69 9.72 3.26
N LEU A 39 -6.90 9.87 4.30
CA LEU A 39 -6.95 9.04 5.49
C LEU A 39 -7.75 9.74 6.58
N ARG A 40 -9.01 9.35 6.75
CA ARG A 40 -9.91 9.92 7.78
C ARG A 40 -9.67 9.32 9.15
N HIS A 41 -9.14 8.10 9.21
CA HIS A 41 -8.88 7.36 10.44
C HIS A 41 -7.39 7.07 10.56
N SER A 42 -6.68 7.77 11.42
CA SER A 42 -5.28 7.48 11.74
C SER A 42 -5.11 7.28 13.24
N LYS A 43 -4.25 6.34 13.64
CA LYS A 43 -3.96 6.04 15.06
C LYS A 43 -3.43 7.25 15.85
N THR A 44 -2.87 8.24 15.17
CA THR A 44 -2.27 9.44 15.77
C THR A 44 -3.21 10.63 15.78
N ARG A 45 -4.40 10.54 15.18
CA ARG A 45 -5.35 11.65 15.04
C ARG A 45 -5.83 12.20 16.39
N GLU A 46 -6.06 11.30 17.35
CA GLU A 46 -6.56 11.69 18.68
C GLU A 46 -5.50 12.31 19.59
N ARG A 47 -4.21 12.18 19.21
CA ARG A 47 -3.09 12.62 20.04
C ARG A 47 -2.53 13.99 19.66
N ARG A 48 -2.97 14.59 18.56
CA ARG A 48 -2.41 15.85 18.04
C ARG A 48 -3.46 16.67 17.32
N ASP A 49 -3.54 17.95 17.62
CA ASP A 49 -4.36 18.95 16.93
C ASP A 49 -3.92 19.20 15.48
N ALA A 50 -2.77 18.72 15.08
CA ALA A 50 -2.20 18.91 13.76
C ALA A 50 -2.71 17.86 12.76
N ALA A 51 -3.44 18.32 11.77
CA ALA A 51 -3.92 17.61 10.59
C ALA A 51 -5.06 16.60 10.85
N ARG A 52 -6.28 17.10 10.84
CA ARG A 52 -7.52 16.29 10.85
C ARG A 52 -7.56 15.26 9.70
N TYR A 53 -6.85 15.51 8.60
CA TYR A 53 -6.78 14.63 7.43
C TYR A 53 -5.35 14.45 6.98
N GLN A 54 -4.97 13.20 6.79
CA GLN A 54 -3.71 12.86 6.16
C GLN A 54 -3.97 12.48 4.71
N HIS A 55 -3.15 12.99 3.81
CA HIS A 55 -3.24 12.70 2.38
C HIS A 55 -2.02 11.89 1.94
N VAL A 56 -2.25 10.97 1.03
CA VAL A 56 -1.19 10.22 0.37
C VAL A 56 -1.33 10.41 -1.12
N ARG A 57 -0.25 10.76 -1.78
CA ARG A 57 -0.17 10.88 -3.23
C ARG A 57 0.47 9.62 -3.81
N ILE A 58 -0.21 8.95 -4.73
CA ILE A 58 0.30 7.82 -5.51
C ILE A 58 0.60 8.32 -6.91
N THR A 59 1.87 8.29 -7.29
CA THR A 59 2.36 8.81 -8.57
C THR A 59 2.57 7.71 -9.62
N CYS A 60 2.63 6.44 -9.21
CA CYS A 60 2.71 5.33 -10.14
C CYS A 60 1.43 5.23 -10.97
N ALA A 61 1.52 5.57 -12.26
CA ALA A 61 0.39 5.59 -13.18
C ALA A 61 -0.28 4.20 -13.31
N THR A 62 0.52 3.14 -13.34
CA THR A 62 0.04 1.76 -13.37
C THR A 62 -0.83 1.44 -12.17
N VAL A 63 -0.37 1.81 -10.97
CA VAL A 63 -1.14 1.59 -9.73
C VAL A 63 -2.41 2.43 -9.72
N ALA A 64 -2.34 3.70 -10.13
CA ALA A 64 -3.52 4.57 -10.22
C ALA A 64 -4.58 4.00 -11.17
N ALA A 65 -4.19 3.52 -12.35
CA ALA A 65 -5.08 2.91 -13.33
C ALA A 65 -5.69 1.58 -12.85
N LEU A 66 -4.91 0.70 -12.22
CA LEU A 66 -5.41 -0.54 -11.62
C LEU A 66 -6.46 -0.26 -10.53
N LEU A 67 -6.21 0.74 -9.69
CA LEU A 67 -7.13 1.13 -8.63
C LEU A 67 -8.39 1.78 -9.21
N ASP A 68 -8.26 2.57 -10.27
CA ASP A 68 -9.40 3.17 -10.96
C ASP A 68 -10.27 2.10 -11.61
N ARG A 69 -9.69 1.11 -12.26
CA ARG A 69 -10.42 -0.03 -12.82
C ARG A 69 -11.15 -0.84 -11.75
N ALA A 70 -10.51 -1.04 -10.59
CA ALA A 70 -11.09 -1.84 -9.50
C ALA A 70 -12.18 -1.12 -8.71
N PHE A 71 -12.07 0.18 -8.53
CA PHE A 71 -12.88 0.94 -7.58
C PHE A 71 -13.54 2.18 -8.19
N GLY A 72 -13.06 2.66 -9.32
CA GLY A 72 -13.42 3.95 -9.88
C GLY A 72 -14.91 4.15 -10.13
N GLN A 73 -15.62 3.10 -10.54
CA GLN A 73 -17.06 3.14 -10.86
C GLN A 73 -17.96 2.86 -9.64
N ARG A 74 -17.39 2.59 -8.46
CA ARG A 74 -18.19 2.36 -7.27
C ARG A 74 -18.81 3.65 -6.75
N ASP A 75 -19.92 3.53 -6.04
CA ASP A 75 -20.48 4.64 -5.28
C ASP A 75 -19.46 5.22 -4.31
N ARG A 76 -19.45 6.55 -4.15
CA ARG A 76 -18.46 7.26 -3.30
C ARG A 76 -18.54 6.85 -1.83
N ALA A 77 -19.73 6.48 -1.33
CA ALA A 77 -19.93 6.00 0.03
C ALA A 77 -19.54 4.53 0.21
N ALA A 78 -19.38 3.77 -0.89
CA ALA A 78 -19.08 2.35 -0.82
C ALA A 78 -17.70 2.09 -0.21
N ALA A 79 -17.64 1.21 0.78
CA ALA A 79 -16.37 0.73 1.34
C ALA A 79 -15.55 0.00 0.27
N LEU A 80 -14.24 0.23 0.24
CA LEU A 80 -13.37 -0.50 -0.69
C LEU A 80 -13.37 -2.00 -0.40
N PHE A 81 -13.48 -2.35 0.89
CA PHE A 81 -13.47 -3.75 1.36
C PHE A 81 -14.68 -4.01 2.25
N SER A 82 -15.75 -4.52 1.65
CA SER A 82 -17.03 -4.80 2.32
C SER A 82 -17.05 -6.18 2.99
N TRP A 83 -16.17 -6.42 3.93
CA TRP A 83 -16.14 -7.67 4.67
C TRP A 83 -17.00 -7.60 5.92
N PRO A 84 -17.76 -8.67 6.26
CA PRO A 84 -18.60 -8.70 7.44
C PRO A 84 -17.77 -8.74 8.74
N GLY A 85 -18.41 -8.33 9.83
CA GLY A 85 -17.88 -8.42 11.17
C GLY A 85 -17.18 -7.16 11.67
N ASN A 86 -16.67 -7.25 12.89
CA ASN A 86 -15.94 -6.18 13.55
C ASN A 86 -14.53 -5.98 12.95
N HIS A 87 -13.81 -4.97 13.43
CA HIS A 87 -12.45 -4.65 12.97
C HIS A 87 -11.50 -5.86 12.98
N ALA A 88 -11.52 -6.66 14.05
CA ALA A 88 -10.65 -7.82 14.18
C ALA A 88 -10.97 -8.90 13.13
N ALA A 89 -12.26 -9.16 12.89
CA ALA A 89 -12.72 -10.12 11.87
C ALA A 89 -12.31 -9.65 10.46
N ARG A 90 -12.54 -8.38 10.14
CA ARG A 90 -12.16 -7.77 8.86
C ARG A 90 -10.64 -7.80 8.65
N SER A 91 -9.86 -7.52 9.69
CA SER A 91 -8.40 -7.60 9.66
C SER A 91 -7.90 -9.02 9.38
N ARG A 92 -8.51 -10.03 10.03
CA ARG A 92 -8.19 -11.45 9.75
C ARG A 92 -8.51 -11.82 8.30
N GLN A 93 -9.65 -11.41 7.77
CA GLN A 93 -10.04 -11.67 6.37
C GLN A 93 -9.05 -11.03 5.38
N MET A 94 -8.63 -9.79 5.63
CA MET A 94 -7.61 -9.13 4.81
C MET A 94 -6.29 -9.89 4.83
N SER A 95 -5.82 -10.28 6.01
CA SER A 95 -4.58 -11.05 6.18
C SER A 95 -4.67 -12.41 5.49
N ALA A 96 -5.80 -13.10 5.61
CA ALA A 96 -6.02 -14.40 4.96
C ALA A 96 -5.98 -14.29 3.43
N ARG A 97 -6.60 -13.25 2.84
CA ARG A 97 -6.55 -13.01 1.40
C ARG A 97 -5.15 -12.63 0.92
N PHE A 98 -4.43 -11.83 1.69
CA PHE A 98 -3.04 -11.52 1.39
C PHE A 98 -2.16 -12.76 1.42
N ALA A 99 -2.30 -13.59 2.47
CA ALA A 99 -1.60 -14.86 2.59
C ALA A 99 -1.93 -15.83 1.44
N ALA A 100 -3.20 -15.89 1.02
CA ALA A 100 -3.60 -16.70 -0.13
C ALA A 100 -2.93 -16.23 -1.43
N GLY A 101 -2.85 -14.92 -1.66
CA GLY A 101 -2.13 -14.35 -2.79
C GLY A 101 -0.64 -14.69 -2.78
N LEU A 102 0.02 -14.57 -1.63
CA LEU A 102 1.43 -14.97 -1.49
C LEU A 102 1.64 -16.46 -1.76
N ARG A 103 0.77 -17.33 -1.21
CA ARG A 103 0.84 -18.78 -1.47
C ARG A 103 0.68 -19.11 -2.95
N ALA A 104 -0.23 -18.43 -3.66
CA ALA A 104 -0.39 -18.64 -5.10
C ALA A 104 0.89 -18.28 -5.90
N LEU A 105 1.70 -17.36 -5.37
CA LEU A 105 3.00 -17.00 -5.92
C LEU A 105 4.13 -17.95 -5.46
N GLY A 106 3.88 -18.84 -4.51
CA GLY A 106 4.91 -19.66 -3.87
C GLY A 106 5.76 -18.88 -2.86
N VAL A 107 5.24 -17.76 -2.35
CA VAL A 107 5.89 -16.91 -1.35
C VAL A 107 5.37 -17.29 0.05
N PRO A 108 6.23 -17.57 1.03
CA PRO A 108 5.80 -17.89 2.38
C PRO A 108 5.17 -16.66 3.06
N TYR A 109 4.20 -16.90 3.92
CA TYR A 109 3.55 -15.86 4.72
C TYR A 109 3.85 -16.04 6.20
N GLY A 110 4.20 -14.98 6.90
CA GLY A 110 4.39 -14.99 8.34
C GLY A 110 5.49 -14.05 8.81
N GLN A 111 5.51 -13.79 10.11
CA GLN A 111 6.52 -12.92 10.71
C GLN A 111 7.94 -13.49 10.60
N ALA A 112 8.09 -14.81 10.75
CA ALA A 112 9.38 -15.47 10.63
C ALA A 112 10.03 -15.30 9.25
N GLN A 113 9.20 -15.17 8.20
CA GLN A 113 9.65 -14.94 6.83
C GLN A 113 9.64 -13.46 6.41
N GLY A 114 9.17 -12.56 7.26
CA GLY A 114 9.08 -11.13 6.96
C GLY A 114 7.91 -10.72 6.05
N TYR A 115 7.18 -11.66 5.45
CA TYR A 115 6.09 -11.35 4.51
C TYR A 115 4.76 -11.25 5.23
N THR A 116 4.45 -10.08 5.74
CA THR A 116 3.18 -9.80 6.40
C THR A 116 2.46 -8.64 5.72
N LEU A 117 1.16 -8.51 5.99
CA LEU A 117 0.39 -7.35 5.52
C LEU A 117 0.94 -6.03 6.08
N GLY A 118 1.48 -6.05 7.30
CA GLY A 118 2.17 -4.89 7.92
C GLY A 118 3.46 -4.52 7.19
N GLY A 119 4.17 -5.51 6.65
CA GLY A 119 5.40 -5.32 5.89
C GLY A 119 5.24 -4.52 4.60
N LEU A 120 4.01 -4.43 4.04
CA LEU A 120 3.74 -3.60 2.87
C LEU A 120 4.13 -2.14 3.08
N ARG A 121 3.87 -1.60 4.28
CA ARG A 121 4.26 -0.23 4.62
C ARG A 121 5.78 -0.08 4.68
N GLY A 122 6.46 -1.00 5.35
CA GLY A 122 7.92 -1.00 5.45
C GLY A 122 8.56 -1.10 4.07
N GLY A 123 8.19 -2.11 3.29
CA GLY A 123 8.69 -2.30 1.94
C GLY A 123 8.44 -1.11 1.01
N GLY A 124 7.24 -0.53 1.04
CA GLY A 124 6.91 0.64 0.21
C GLY A 124 7.71 1.89 0.59
N ILE A 125 8.00 2.09 1.87
CA ILE A 125 8.81 3.21 2.34
C ILE A 125 10.29 2.97 2.04
N THR A 126 10.78 1.75 2.20
CA THR A 126 12.15 1.38 1.81
C THR A 126 12.36 1.61 0.30
N ALA A 127 11.46 1.10 -0.54
CA ALA A 127 11.53 1.31 -1.99
C ALA A 127 11.46 2.81 -2.37
N TYR A 128 10.67 3.61 -1.65
CA TYR A 128 10.63 5.05 -1.87
C TYR A 128 11.95 5.72 -1.50
N PHE A 129 12.56 5.32 -0.38
CA PHE A 129 13.86 5.82 0.04
C PHE A 129 14.96 5.42 -0.96
N GLU A 130 15.00 4.17 -1.39
CA GLU A 130 15.94 3.70 -2.41
C GLU A 130 15.84 4.50 -3.73
N ALA A 131 14.61 4.87 -4.12
CA ALA A 131 14.37 5.63 -5.33
C ALA A 131 14.74 7.12 -5.22
N THR A 132 14.70 7.70 -4.02
CA THR A 132 14.88 9.16 -3.84
C THR A 132 16.17 9.53 -3.13
N GLY A 133 16.72 8.66 -2.29
CA GLY A 133 17.84 8.95 -1.39
C GLY A 133 17.52 10.00 -0.31
N ASP A 134 16.27 10.47 -0.22
CA ASP A 134 15.87 11.59 0.62
C ASP A 134 15.11 11.12 1.87
N LEU A 135 15.78 11.20 3.02
CA LEU A 135 15.21 10.84 4.32
C LEU A 135 14.06 11.77 4.75
N GLN A 136 14.12 13.05 4.43
CA GLN A 136 13.08 14.01 4.82
C GLN A 136 11.80 13.77 4.03
N LEU A 137 11.91 13.61 2.72
CA LEU A 137 10.78 13.25 1.87
C LEU A 137 10.20 11.89 2.27
N THR A 138 11.05 10.92 2.60
CA THR A 138 10.63 9.59 3.06
C THR A 138 9.88 9.66 4.39
N ARG A 139 10.39 10.46 5.34
CA ARG A 139 9.71 10.72 6.61
C ARG A 139 8.32 11.31 6.38
N TRP A 140 8.24 12.35 5.55
CA TRP A 140 6.99 13.00 5.21
C TRP A 140 6.02 12.04 4.52
N ARG A 141 6.51 11.28 3.53
CA ARG A 141 5.74 10.23 2.82
C ARG A 141 5.18 9.18 3.77
N GLY A 142 6.00 8.72 4.71
CA GLY A 142 5.62 7.75 5.72
C GLY A 142 4.75 8.33 6.84
N ARG A 143 4.60 9.65 6.90
CA ARG A 143 3.85 10.34 7.97
C ARG A 143 4.40 10.03 9.37
N TRP A 144 5.74 10.12 9.51
CA TRP A 144 6.41 10.00 10.79
C TRP A 144 6.78 11.38 11.35
N ASP A 145 6.56 11.53 12.63
CA ASP A 145 6.89 12.75 13.35
C ASP A 145 8.40 12.88 13.62
N SER A 146 9.09 11.73 13.78
CA SER A 146 10.53 11.69 14.06
C SER A 146 11.27 10.77 13.10
N MET A 147 12.54 11.09 12.87
CA MET A 147 13.46 10.23 12.09
C MET A 147 13.61 8.86 12.74
N ARG A 148 13.80 8.82 14.07
CA ARG A 148 13.94 7.58 14.84
C ARG A 148 12.77 6.59 14.61
N SER A 149 11.54 7.12 14.50
CA SER A 149 10.38 6.27 14.22
C SER A 149 10.39 5.71 12.80
N MET A 150 11.03 6.40 11.85
CA MET A 150 11.15 5.98 10.46
C MET A 150 12.25 4.94 10.27
N GLU A 151 13.39 5.08 10.95
CA GLU A 151 14.58 4.21 10.82
C GLU A 151 14.23 2.72 10.94
N HIS A 152 13.29 2.36 11.82
CA HIS A 152 12.81 0.99 11.97
C HIS A 152 12.11 0.42 10.71
N TYR A 153 11.74 1.29 9.76
CA TYR A 153 11.02 0.89 8.54
C TYR A 153 11.92 0.85 7.31
N ILE A 154 13.11 1.47 7.37
CA ILE A 154 14.08 1.40 6.26
C ILE A 154 14.93 0.16 6.47
N GLN A 155 14.68 -0.85 5.66
CA GLN A 155 15.30 -2.17 5.76
C GLN A 155 15.82 -2.61 4.39
N GLU A 156 16.72 -1.82 3.81
CA GLU A 156 17.23 -2.04 2.45
C GLU A 156 17.84 -3.43 2.30
N LEU A 157 18.82 -3.77 3.13
CA LEU A 157 19.47 -5.07 3.07
C LEU A 157 18.47 -6.22 3.26
N ALA A 158 17.56 -6.09 4.24
CA ALA A 158 16.58 -7.13 4.51
C ALA A 158 15.60 -7.32 3.35
N SER A 159 15.25 -6.26 2.60
CA SER A 159 14.37 -6.36 1.43
C SER A 159 15.04 -7.13 0.28
N HIS A 160 16.29 -6.82 -0.02
CA HIS A 160 17.07 -7.52 -1.04
C HIS A 160 17.30 -9.00 -0.68
N GLU A 161 17.70 -9.28 0.55
CA GLU A 161 17.89 -10.64 1.03
C GLU A 161 16.58 -11.45 1.01
N ALA A 162 15.46 -10.84 1.42
CA ALA A 162 14.16 -11.52 1.42
C ALA A 162 13.79 -11.98 0.01
N PHE A 163 13.99 -11.14 -1.00
CA PHE A 163 13.73 -11.52 -2.39
C PHE A 163 14.70 -12.60 -2.88
N ALA A 164 15.98 -12.50 -2.55
CA ALA A 164 16.99 -13.48 -2.92
C ALA A 164 16.72 -14.87 -2.33
N ARG A 165 16.15 -14.95 -1.13
CA ARG A 165 15.77 -16.20 -0.45
C ARG A 165 14.52 -16.87 -1.04
N LEU A 166 13.77 -16.20 -1.90
CA LEU A 166 12.61 -16.82 -2.53
C LEU A 166 13.02 -17.97 -3.46
N PRO A 167 12.26 -19.08 -3.49
CA PRO A 167 12.49 -20.16 -4.44
C PRO A 167 12.47 -19.64 -5.89
N PRO A 168 13.33 -20.16 -6.79
CA PRO A 168 13.38 -19.73 -8.18
C PRO A 168 12.01 -19.71 -8.88
N PRO A 169 11.11 -20.68 -8.70
CA PRO A 169 9.78 -20.65 -9.30
C PRO A 169 8.92 -19.48 -8.80
N ALA A 170 9.04 -19.09 -7.52
CA ALA A 170 8.31 -17.95 -6.97
C ALA A 170 8.82 -16.63 -7.59
N ARG A 171 10.15 -16.46 -7.68
CA ARG A 171 10.74 -15.29 -8.35
C ARG A 171 10.29 -15.18 -9.79
N ALA A 172 10.30 -16.28 -10.54
CA ALA A 172 9.85 -16.31 -11.94
C ALA A 172 8.37 -15.91 -12.07
N ARG A 173 7.48 -16.35 -11.16
CA ARG A 173 6.07 -15.95 -11.14
C ARG A 173 5.90 -14.46 -10.87
N ILE A 174 6.68 -13.93 -9.91
CA ILE A 174 6.64 -12.49 -9.57
C ILE A 174 7.06 -11.66 -10.79
N PHE A 175 8.18 -12.00 -11.45
CA PHE A 175 8.63 -11.29 -12.65
C PHE A 175 7.62 -11.37 -13.78
N ARG A 176 7.01 -12.53 -14.00
CA ARG A 176 5.96 -12.69 -15.02
C ARG A 176 4.78 -11.78 -14.75
N LEU A 177 4.29 -11.72 -13.50
CA LEU A 177 3.20 -10.84 -13.12
C LEU A 177 3.57 -9.37 -13.25
N ALA A 178 4.79 -8.99 -12.87
CA ALA A 178 5.28 -7.61 -13.03
C ALA A 178 5.27 -7.20 -14.51
N GLY A 179 5.69 -8.09 -15.42
CA GLY A 179 5.62 -7.85 -16.87
C GLY A 179 4.18 -7.72 -17.39
N LEU A 180 3.24 -8.51 -16.84
CA LEU A 180 1.83 -8.44 -17.24
C LEU A 180 1.13 -7.19 -16.73
N LEU A 181 1.56 -6.61 -15.59
CA LEU A 181 0.93 -5.40 -15.03
C LEU A 181 0.91 -4.24 -16.04
N GLY A 182 1.94 -4.11 -16.87
CA GLY A 182 1.98 -3.12 -17.95
C GLY A 182 0.86 -3.27 -18.99
N LEU A 183 0.41 -4.51 -19.26
CA LEU A 183 -0.65 -4.79 -20.23
C LEU A 183 -2.05 -4.37 -19.72
N PHE A 184 -2.26 -4.35 -18.40
CA PHE A 184 -3.54 -3.96 -17.82
C PHE A 184 -3.76 -2.43 -17.77
N VAL A 185 -2.76 -1.65 -18.15
CA VAL A 185 -2.74 -0.18 -18.02
C VAL A 185 -2.69 0.51 -19.38
N GLN A 186 -2.59 -0.23 -20.46
CA GLN A 186 -2.73 0.35 -21.81
C GLN A 186 -4.18 0.80 -22.02
N PRO A 187 -4.39 2.01 -22.57
CA PRO A 187 -5.70 2.59 -22.81
C PRO A 187 -6.55 1.75 -23.77
#